data_9b187e6397f3dd1c3d3026bd173b5cdd
#
_entry.id   9b187e6397f3dd1c3d3026bd173b5cdd
#
_cell.length_a   1.000
_cell.length_b   1.000
_cell.length_c   1.000
_cell.angle_alpha   90.00
_cell.angle_beta   90.00
_cell.angle_gamma   90.00
#
_symmetry.space_group_name_H-M   'P 1'
#
loop_
_entity.id
_entity.type
_entity.pdbx_description
1 polymer ?
#
loop_
_entity_poly.entity_id
_entity_poly.type
_entity_poly.pdbx_seq_one_letter_code
_entity_poly.pdbx_strand_id
1 'polypeptide(L)'
;MGPLLGLESDTQYSICFLAGADCKAADVRVNGKLLAASKQADTPKGGFWRALWSAPAKAKTGTIGYEILLDGVPAQDLAGAEQWQFHLPGLKDQVLIGYASCNGFSDFKLLTSTPQPYAMWDKLAAEHQAHPFSLLLMGGDQVYADSLWTTVPTLKAWNELDRTEKVKRKATRTMEEQIDRFYCELYCKQWGRPEVARMLARVPNAMMWDDHDIFDGWGSYPADLQGCEVYQAIYAAAAKYFRLFQLRSGANGSLLDPVNLSHHSWRLTFRGYQILALDNRATRSQSQVMSRGQWDQVNGALAACSEGHLLVMAGVPVVYRDFAFTEAALDATPWEEELTDDLKDHWRAKAHEGERARLIMRLLDNAQQRRKADKGASRTLILSGDVHVGCLGVIQDRRVGKGVMNVHQLVSSGIVHPCPTQFQWMGILAMTNDEPEYLDESRLIRTELIKPFGATLYLRTRNFATLQMGSDDKLWANWHCENGLAASYPLA
;
A
#
# COMPACT_ATOMS: atom_id res chain seq x y z
N MET A 1 -18.43 -10.16 -4.74
CA MET A 1 -17.63 -8.98 -4.36
C MET A 1 -17.07 -8.35 -5.62
N GLY A 2 -16.95 -7.06 -5.66
CA GLY A 2 -16.50 -6.27 -6.82
C GLY A 2 -17.63 -5.42 -7.38
N PRO A 3 -17.39 -4.68 -8.50
CA PRO A 3 -16.16 -4.74 -9.30
C PRO A 3 -14.95 -4.13 -8.61
N LEU A 4 -13.76 -4.62 -8.98
CA LEU A 4 -12.46 -4.09 -8.59
C LEU A 4 -11.78 -3.59 -9.87
N LEU A 5 -11.65 -2.29 -10.00
CA LEU A 5 -11.05 -1.65 -11.17
C LEU A 5 -9.56 -1.43 -10.94
N GLY A 6 -8.69 -1.97 -11.78
CA GLY A 6 -7.26 -1.87 -11.65
C GLY A 6 -6.57 -1.23 -12.84
N LEU A 7 -5.41 -0.63 -12.60
CA LEU A 7 -4.49 -0.17 -13.63
C LEU A 7 -3.40 -1.22 -13.84
N GLU A 8 -3.22 -1.69 -15.08
CA GLU A 8 -2.22 -2.70 -15.45
C GLU A 8 -1.03 -2.08 -16.20
N SER A 9 -1.29 -1.02 -16.95
CA SER A 9 -0.29 -0.22 -17.65
C SER A 9 -0.86 1.17 -17.98
N ASP A 10 -0.10 2.04 -18.62
CA ASP A 10 -0.56 3.37 -19.02
C ASP A 10 -1.87 3.39 -19.81
N THR A 11 -2.20 2.30 -20.48
CA THR A 11 -3.40 2.19 -21.32
C THR A 11 -4.28 0.99 -21.04
N GLN A 12 -3.86 0.07 -20.16
CA GLN A 12 -4.60 -1.15 -19.89
C GLN A 12 -5.17 -1.16 -18.47
N TYR A 13 -6.43 -1.55 -18.38
CA TYR A 13 -7.23 -1.61 -17.15
C TYR A 13 -7.76 -3.02 -16.96
N SER A 14 -7.86 -3.48 -15.71
CA SER A 14 -8.52 -4.71 -15.34
C SER A 14 -9.83 -4.44 -14.61
N ILE A 15 -10.83 -5.25 -14.89
CA ILE A 15 -12.11 -5.28 -14.17
C ILE A 15 -12.24 -6.67 -13.60
N CYS A 16 -12.16 -6.78 -12.27
CA CYS A 16 -12.18 -8.04 -11.56
C CYS A 16 -13.37 -8.13 -10.62
N PHE A 17 -13.83 -9.33 -10.37
CA PHE A 17 -14.97 -9.58 -9.47
C PHE A 17 -15.01 -11.05 -9.04
N LEU A 18 -15.65 -11.27 -7.90
CA LEU A 18 -15.94 -12.60 -7.37
C LEU A 18 -17.42 -12.91 -7.63
N ALA A 19 -17.68 -13.95 -8.44
CA ALA A 19 -19.02 -14.46 -8.74
C ALA A 19 -19.29 -15.77 -7.99
N GLY A 20 -20.57 -16.11 -7.82
CA GLY A 20 -20.97 -17.37 -7.17
C GLY A 20 -20.37 -18.61 -7.82
N ALA A 21 -20.30 -19.71 -7.08
CA ALA A 21 -19.68 -20.96 -7.54
C ALA A 21 -20.41 -21.60 -8.74
N ASP A 22 -21.66 -21.28 -8.93
CA ASP A 22 -22.55 -21.74 -10.03
C ASP A 22 -22.36 -20.95 -11.33
N CYS A 23 -21.69 -19.79 -11.31
CA CYS A 23 -21.40 -18.98 -12.49
C CYS A 23 -20.48 -19.74 -13.47
N LYS A 24 -20.96 -19.95 -14.70
CA LYS A 24 -20.26 -20.71 -15.74
C LYS A 24 -19.51 -19.82 -16.71
N ALA A 25 -20.02 -18.63 -16.99
CA ALA A 25 -19.44 -17.67 -17.90
C ALA A 25 -19.62 -16.24 -17.37
N ALA A 26 -18.62 -15.43 -17.57
CA ALA A 26 -18.68 -14.01 -17.18
C ALA A 26 -18.10 -13.15 -18.28
N ASP A 27 -18.77 -12.03 -18.54
CA ASP A 27 -18.35 -11.01 -19.50
C ASP A 27 -18.39 -9.63 -18.86
N VAL A 28 -17.63 -8.70 -19.43
CA VAL A 28 -17.70 -7.28 -19.09
C VAL A 28 -18.00 -6.48 -20.35
N ARG A 29 -19.04 -5.65 -20.32
CA ARG A 29 -19.32 -4.73 -21.42
C ARG A 29 -18.78 -3.35 -21.08
N VAL A 30 -17.83 -2.86 -21.89
CA VAL A 30 -17.19 -1.55 -21.71
C VAL A 30 -17.56 -0.67 -22.91
N ASN A 31 -18.26 0.45 -22.67
CA ASN A 31 -18.76 1.33 -23.74
C ASN A 31 -19.42 0.56 -24.89
N GLY A 32 -20.26 -0.42 -24.55
CA GLY A 32 -21.00 -1.25 -25.53
C GLY A 32 -20.21 -2.42 -26.11
N LYS A 33 -18.90 -2.49 -25.95
CA LYS A 33 -18.06 -3.61 -26.42
C LYS A 33 -17.99 -4.71 -25.38
N LEU A 34 -18.35 -5.93 -25.77
CA LEU A 34 -18.27 -7.13 -24.91
C LEU A 34 -16.83 -7.66 -24.85
N LEU A 35 -16.37 -7.97 -23.66
CA LEU A 35 -15.08 -8.55 -23.34
C LEU A 35 -15.31 -9.80 -22.49
N ALA A 36 -14.81 -10.95 -22.94
CA ALA A 36 -14.84 -12.16 -22.14
C ALA A 36 -13.96 -12.01 -20.89
N ALA A 37 -14.50 -12.32 -19.71
CA ALA A 37 -13.73 -12.44 -18.51
C ALA A 37 -13.15 -13.86 -18.37
N SER A 38 -11.93 -13.97 -17.89
CA SER A 38 -11.28 -15.25 -17.60
C SER A 38 -11.34 -15.53 -16.11
N LYS A 39 -11.72 -16.76 -15.74
CA LYS A 39 -11.66 -17.21 -14.34
C LYS A 39 -10.20 -17.40 -13.93
N GLN A 40 -9.76 -16.68 -12.89
CA GLN A 40 -8.38 -16.70 -12.41
C GLN A 40 -8.17 -17.77 -11.34
N ALA A 41 -9.17 -17.99 -10.48
CA ALA A 41 -9.12 -18.97 -9.41
C ALA A 41 -10.52 -19.32 -8.89
N ASP A 42 -10.63 -20.47 -8.26
CA ASP A 42 -11.74 -20.81 -7.37
C ASP A 42 -11.38 -20.42 -5.93
N THR A 43 -12.39 -19.94 -5.20
CA THR A 43 -12.29 -19.54 -3.80
C THR A 43 -13.44 -20.14 -3.00
N PRO A 44 -13.41 -20.14 -1.66
CA PRO A 44 -14.55 -20.59 -0.85
C PRO A 44 -15.87 -19.86 -1.09
N LYS A 45 -15.83 -18.67 -1.73
CA LYS A 45 -17.02 -17.86 -2.04
C LYS A 45 -17.39 -17.87 -3.52
N GLY A 46 -16.66 -18.63 -4.36
CA GLY A 46 -16.93 -18.75 -5.80
C GLY A 46 -15.71 -18.46 -6.68
N GLY A 47 -15.96 -18.24 -7.97
CA GLY A 47 -14.91 -17.97 -8.95
C GLY A 47 -14.47 -16.51 -8.95
N PHE A 48 -13.17 -16.25 -8.95
CA PHE A 48 -12.61 -14.92 -9.19
C PHE A 48 -12.34 -14.73 -10.67
N TRP A 49 -12.93 -13.69 -11.27
CA TRP A 49 -12.94 -13.41 -12.69
C TRP A 49 -12.23 -12.10 -13.01
N ARG A 50 -11.62 -12.03 -14.20
CA ARG A 50 -10.88 -10.86 -14.68
C ARG A 50 -11.12 -10.62 -16.16
N ALA A 51 -11.50 -9.40 -16.53
CA ALA A 51 -11.49 -8.90 -17.89
C ALA A 51 -10.44 -7.79 -18.05
N LEU A 52 -9.83 -7.70 -19.23
CA LEU A 52 -8.87 -6.65 -19.58
C LEU A 52 -9.46 -5.75 -20.66
N TRP A 53 -9.40 -4.46 -20.41
CA TRP A 53 -9.77 -3.42 -21.36
C TRP A 53 -8.58 -2.51 -21.65
N SER A 54 -8.38 -2.18 -22.94
CA SER A 54 -7.34 -1.24 -23.34
C SER A 54 -7.95 0.04 -23.86
N ALA A 55 -7.50 1.16 -23.32
CA ALA A 55 -7.87 2.48 -23.80
C ALA A 55 -7.37 2.69 -25.24
N PRO A 56 -8.08 3.46 -26.08
CA PRO A 56 -7.61 3.81 -27.42
C PRO A 56 -6.25 4.51 -27.40
N ALA A 57 -5.41 4.24 -28.40
CA ALA A 57 -4.06 4.85 -28.51
C ALA A 57 -4.06 6.38 -28.56
N LYS A 58 -5.19 7.01 -28.88
CA LYS A 58 -5.41 8.46 -28.85
C LYS A 58 -6.54 8.82 -27.90
N ALA A 59 -6.52 8.23 -26.70
CA ALA A 59 -7.53 8.50 -25.70
C ALA A 59 -7.62 9.99 -25.39
N LYS A 60 -8.85 10.51 -25.41
CA LYS A 60 -9.21 11.83 -24.91
C LYS A 60 -9.80 11.66 -23.52
N THR A 61 -9.76 12.72 -22.73
CA THR A 61 -10.46 12.78 -21.45
C THR A 61 -11.92 12.42 -21.60
N GLY A 62 -12.40 11.54 -20.71
CA GLY A 62 -13.80 11.13 -20.75
C GLY A 62 -14.17 10.18 -19.62
N THR A 63 -15.43 9.82 -19.59
CA THR A 63 -15.98 8.84 -18.68
C THR A 63 -16.20 7.53 -19.42
N ILE A 64 -15.72 6.43 -18.86
CA ILE A 64 -15.87 5.08 -19.40
C ILE A 64 -16.90 4.33 -18.55
N GLY A 65 -18.01 3.97 -19.17
CA GLY A 65 -19.05 3.13 -18.54
C GLY A 65 -18.76 1.64 -18.74
N TYR A 66 -19.11 0.83 -17.76
CA TYR A 66 -19.02 -0.62 -17.87
C TYR A 66 -20.09 -1.33 -17.02
N GLU A 67 -20.41 -2.55 -17.41
CA GLU A 67 -21.30 -3.49 -16.71
C GLU A 67 -20.72 -4.91 -16.72
N ILE A 68 -21.12 -5.72 -15.76
CA ILE A 68 -20.72 -7.13 -15.64
C ILE A 68 -21.92 -8.00 -15.98
N LEU A 69 -21.70 -9.05 -16.75
CA LEU A 69 -22.70 -10.05 -17.13
C LEU A 69 -22.25 -11.40 -16.56
N LEU A 70 -23.11 -12.03 -15.76
CA LEU A 70 -22.93 -13.38 -15.25
C LEU A 70 -23.92 -14.31 -15.95
N ASP A 71 -23.42 -15.29 -16.68
CA ASP A 71 -24.24 -16.19 -17.52
C ASP A 71 -25.23 -15.42 -18.44
N GLY A 72 -24.78 -14.25 -18.95
CA GLY A 72 -25.53 -13.37 -19.83
C GLY A 72 -26.50 -12.39 -19.12
N VAL A 73 -26.62 -12.44 -17.81
CA VAL A 73 -27.49 -11.57 -16.99
C VAL A 73 -26.69 -10.46 -16.35
N PRO A 74 -27.12 -9.17 -16.37
CA PRO A 74 -26.47 -8.10 -15.66
C PRO A 74 -26.36 -8.39 -14.17
N ALA A 75 -25.15 -8.23 -13.64
CA ALA A 75 -24.86 -8.38 -12.22
C ALA A 75 -25.13 -7.08 -11.46
N GLN A 76 -25.57 -7.21 -10.22
CA GLN A 76 -25.75 -6.08 -9.30
C GLN A 76 -24.72 -6.13 -8.19
N ASP A 77 -24.24 -4.97 -7.74
CA ASP A 77 -23.50 -4.87 -6.48
C ASP A 77 -24.46 -4.90 -5.27
N LEU A 78 -23.89 -4.87 -4.05
CA LEU A 78 -24.69 -4.89 -2.82
C LEU A 78 -25.60 -3.65 -2.65
N ALA A 79 -25.35 -2.58 -3.39
CA ALA A 79 -26.18 -1.38 -3.42
C ALA A 79 -27.21 -1.40 -4.56
N GLY A 80 -27.27 -2.48 -5.36
CA GLY A 80 -28.18 -2.64 -6.50
C GLY A 80 -27.71 -1.93 -7.77
N ALA A 81 -26.47 -1.46 -7.85
CA ALA A 81 -25.94 -0.88 -9.09
C ALA A 81 -25.56 -1.98 -10.08
N GLU A 82 -25.98 -1.82 -11.33
CA GLU A 82 -25.66 -2.70 -12.47
C GLU A 82 -24.61 -2.10 -13.40
N GLN A 83 -24.38 -0.80 -13.28
CA GLN A 83 -23.45 -0.05 -14.13
C GLN A 83 -22.51 0.79 -13.29
N TRP A 84 -21.26 0.82 -13.70
CA TRP A 84 -20.20 1.61 -13.09
C TRP A 84 -19.50 2.46 -14.14
N GLN A 85 -18.82 3.47 -13.69
CA GLN A 85 -18.06 4.34 -14.58
C GLN A 85 -16.77 4.82 -13.89
N PHE A 86 -15.74 5.09 -14.69
CA PHE A 86 -14.49 5.66 -14.23
C PHE A 86 -14.00 6.79 -15.16
N HIS A 87 -13.17 7.65 -14.60
CA HIS A 87 -12.52 8.72 -15.33
C HIS A 87 -11.32 8.18 -16.11
N LEU A 88 -11.30 8.41 -17.43
CA LEU A 88 -10.16 8.15 -18.30
C LEU A 88 -9.47 9.49 -18.62
N PRO A 89 -8.25 9.75 -18.15
CA PRO A 89 -7.51 10.94 -18.54
C PRO A 89 -6.98 10.80 -19.97
N GLY A 90 -6.94 11.89 -20.71
CA GLY A 90 -6.26 11.94 -22.00
C GLY A 90 -4.74 11.74 -21.83
N LEU A 91 -4.04 11.43 -22.91
CA LEU A 91 -2.60 11.08 -22.85
C LEU A 91 -1.70 12.20 -22.34
N LYS A 92 -2.15 13.47 -22.48
CA LYS A 92 -1.39 14.66 -22.08
C LYS A 92 -2.04 15.43 -20.94
N ASP A 93 -3.11 14.87 -20.36
CA ASP A 93 -3.81 15.55 -19.28
C ASP A 93 -3.00 15.44 -17.98
N GLN A 94 -3.14 16.47 -17.17
CA GLN A 94 -2.73 16.37 -15.79
C GLN A 94 -3.66 15.43 -15.05
N VAL A 95 -3.09 14.53 -14.26
CA VAL A 95 -3.84 13.52 -13.51
C VAL A 95 -3.91 13.89 -12.04
N LEU A 96 -5.05 13.58 -11.42
CA LEU A 96 -5.21 13.59 -9.98
C LEU A 96 -5.02 12.16 -9.47
N ILE A 97 -4.01 11.97 -8.62
CA ILE A 97 -3.68 10.68 -8.01
C ILE A 97 -4.04 10.74 -6.53
N GLY A 98 -4.89 9.82 -6.06
CA GLY A 98 -5.14 9.60 -4.64
C GLY A 98 -4.12 8.66 -4.03
N TYR A 99 -3.82 8.82 -2.74
CA TYR A 99 -3.02 7.90 -1.95
C TYR A 99 -3.69 7.63 -0.60
N ALA A 100 -3.83 6.37 -0.23
CA ALA A 100 -4.40 5.93 1.04
C ALA A 100 -3.70 4.67 1.54
N SER A 101 -3.72 4.44 2.87
CA SER A 101 -3.21 3.24 3.53
C SER A 101 -4.00 2.95 4.80
N CYS A 102 -3.73 1.82 5.45
CA CYS A 102 -4.30 1.44 6.76
C CYS A 102 -5.83 1.47 6.75
N ASN A 103 -6.39 0.59 5.90
CA ASN A 103 -7.82 0.49 5.58
C ASN A 103 -8.55 -0.52 6.48
N GLY A 104 -8.31 -0.51 7.78
CA GLY A 104 -8.95 -1.45 8.70
C GLY A 104 -8.65 -1.15 10.16
N PHE A 105 -8.77 -2.17 11.00
CA PHE A 105 -8.54 -2.10 12.45
C PHE A 105 -7.81 -3.35 12.92
N SER A 106 -6.77 -3.17 13.72
CA SER A 106 -6.02 -4.26 14.35
C SER A 106 -6.88 -5.07 15.33
N ASP A 107 -7.83 -4.44 16.00
CA ASP A 107 -8.74 -5.13 16.92
C ASP A 107 -10.21 -4.68 16.81
N PHE A 108 -11.12 -5.53 17.32
CA PHE A 108 -12.56 -5.27 17.31
C PHE A 108 -12.97 -4.11 18.23
N LYS A 109 -12.22 -3.82 19.28
CA LYS A 109 -12.49 -2.74 20.20
C LYS A 109 -12.28 -1.38 19.51
N LEU A 110 -11.20 -1.26 18.72
CA LEU A 110 -10.97 -0.07 17.90
C LEU A 110 -12.10 0.14 16.89
N LEU A 111 -12.55 -0.90 16.20
CA LEU A 111 -13.68 -0.80 15.28
C LEU A 111 -14.95 -0.27 15.97
N THR A 112 -15.27 -0.79 17.16
CA THR A 112 -16.50 -0.41 17.87
C THR A 112 -16.43 0.95 18.55
N SER A 113 -15.24 1.40 18.91
CA SER A 113 -15.01 2.70 19.56
C SER A 113 -14.78 3.86 18.58
N THR A 114 -14.48 3.56 17.32
CA THR A 114 -14.23 4.59 16.30
C THR A 114 -15.56 5.10 15.72
N PRO A 115 -15.92 6.37 15.90
CA PRO A 115 -17.10 6.94 15.28
C PRO A 115 -16.96 6.95 13.76
N GLN A 116 -18.04 6.58 13.05
CA GLN A 116 -18.08 6.59 11.58
C GLN A 116 -16.78 6.04 10.93
N PRO A 117 -16.46 4.77 11.15
CA PRO A 117 -15.12 4.22 10.81
C PRO A 117 -14.74 4.41 9.34
N TYR A 118 -15.70 4.50 8.43
CA TYR A 118 -15.46 4.64 6.98
C TYR A 118 -15.72 6.05 6.43
N ALA A 119 -15.90 7.08 7.29
CA ALA A 119 -16.19 8.46 6.89
C ALA A 119 -15.13 9.04 5.91
N MET A 120 -13.87 8.61 6.01
CA MET A 120 -12.84 9.08 5.08
C MET A 120 -13.00 8.51 3.68
N TRP A 121 -13.61 7.34 3.51
CA TRP A 121 -14.00 6.81 2.20
C TRP A 121 -15.14 7.63 1.59
N ASP A 122 -16.10 8.11 2.40
CA ASP A 122 -17.15 9.03 1.94
C ASP A 122 -16.55 10.38 1.52
N LYS A 123 -15.57 10.88 2.27
CA LYS A 123 -14.85 12.11 1.92
C LYS A 123 -14.04 11.93 0.63
N LEU A 124 -13.37 10.77 0.45
CA LEU A 124 -12.66 10.44 -0.79
C LEU A 124 -13.62 10.38 -1.99
N ALA A 125 -14.84 9.83 -1.78
CA ALA A 125 -15.85 9.79 -2.83
C ALA A 125 -16.39 11.18 -3.18
N ALA A 126 -16.59 12.06 -2.20
CA ALA A 126 -16.99 13.43 -2.42
C ALA A 126 -15.91 14.22 -3.19
N GLU A 127 -14.64 14.01 -2.85
CA GLU A 127 -13.52 14.60 -3.58
C GLU A 127 -13.45 14.08 -5.02
N HIS A 128 -13.62 12.75 -5.22
CA HIS A 128 -13.69 12.15 -6.57
C HIS A 128 -14.85 12.69 -7.41
N GLN A 129 -15.98 12.99 -6.79
CA GLN A 129 -17.13 13.59 -7.49
C GLN A 129 -16.84 15.03 -7.96
N ALA A 130 -16.14 15.80 -7.14
CA ALA A 130 -15.75 17.19 -7.45
C ALA A 130 -14.56 17.22 -8.43
N HIS A 131 -13.57 16.38 -8.22
CA HIS A 131 -12.31 16.30 -8.97
C HIS A 131 -12.00 14.82 -9.26
N PRO A 132 -12.35 14.29 -10.45
CA PRO A 132 -12.22 12.87 -10.73
C PRO A 132 -10.79 12.35 -10.62
N PHE A 133 -10.56 11.40 -9.73
CA PHE A 133 -9.30 10.70 -9.63
C PHE A 133 -9.05 9.84 -10.87
N SER A 134 -7.84 9.92 -11.39
CA SER A 134 -7.36 9.08 -12.49
C SER A 134 -6.75 7.77 -12.00
N LEU A 135 -6.25 7.76 -10.76
CA LEU A 135 -5.60 6.62 -10.12
C LEU A 135 -5.71 6.76 -8.59
N LEU A 136 -5.94 5.65 -7.90
CA LEU A 136 -5.83 5.52 -6.46
C LEU A 136 -4.69 4.55 -6.13
N LEU A 137 -3.64 5.04 -5.49
CA LEU A 137 -2.56 4.24 -4.95
C LEU A 137 -2.90 3.85 -3.50
N MET A 138 -2.79 2.56 -3.19
CA MET A 138 -3.10 2.03 -1.86
C MET A 138 -1.85 1.38 -1.26
N GLY A 139 -1.30 2.02 -0.24
CA GLY A 139 0.07 1.88 0.23
C GLY A 139 0.27 0.95 1.43
N GLY A 140 -0.42 -0.19 1.48
CA GLY A 140 -0.32 -1.19 2.54
C GLY A 140 -1.52 -1.21 3.49
N ASP A 141 -1.68 -2.30 4.23
CA ASP A 141 -2.76 -2.54 5.20
C ASP A 141 -4.15 -2.39 4.59
N GLN A 142 -4.37 -3.06 3.47
CA GLN A 142 -5.67 -3.01 2.79
C GLN A 142 -6.72 -3.86 3.47
N VAL A 143 -6.27 -4.84 4.26
CA VAL A 143 -7.05 -5.63 5.20
C VAL A 143 -6.22 -5.85 6.46
N TYR A 144 -6.88 -6.11 7.59
CA TYR A 144 -6.27 -6.42 8.88
C TYR A 144 -6.61 -7.85 9.25
N ALA A 145 -5.63 -8.73 9.14
CA ALA A 145 -5.84 -10.16 9.35
C ALA A 145 -5.66 -10.63 10.80
N ASP A 146 -5.34 -9.73 11.73
CA ASP A 146 -4.97 -10.03 13.13
C ASP A 146 -6.01 -10.85 13.89
N SER A 147 -7.29 -10.68 13.54
CA SER A 147 -8.37 -11.49 14.11
C SER A 147 -8.26 -12.99 13.79
N LEU A 148 -7.34 -13.43 12.91
CA LEU A 148 -7.11 -14.83 12.61
C LEU A 148 -6.75 -15.63 13.87
N TRP A 149 -6.00 -15.04 14.80
CA TRP A 149 -5.56 -15.67 16.04
C TRP A 149 -6.73 -16.01 17.00
N THR A 150 -7.84 -15.32 16.88
CA THR A 150 -9.01 -15.50 17.74
C THR A 150 -10.19 -16.15 17.04
N THR A 151 -10.30 -15.99 15.71
CA THR A 151 -11.47 -16.45 14.93
C THR A 151 -11.26 -17.77 14.21
N VAL A 152 -10.00 -18.15 13.90
CA VAL A 152 -9.68 -19.44 13.27
C VAL A 152 -9.43 -20.47 14.36
N PRO A 153 -10.32 -21.48 14.56
CA PRO A 153 -10.26 -22.38 15.71
C PRO A 153 -8.93 -23.14 15.87
N THR A 154 -8.35 -23.58 14.75
CA THR A 154 -7.07 -24.31 14.80
C THR A 154 -5.88 -23.40 15.12
N LEU A 155 -5.91 -22.14 14.68
CA LEU A 155 -4.89 -21.15 15.03
C LEU A 155 -5.03 -20.69 16.47
N LYS A 156 -6.26 -20.51 16.96
CA LYS A 156 -6.49 -20.18 18.37
C LYS A 156 -5.89 -21.26 19.28
N ALA A 157 -6.17 -22.55 18.99
CA ALA A 157 -5.60 -23.66 19.74
C ALA A 157 -4.06 -23.74 19.61
N TRP A 158 -3.51 -23.41 18.46
CA TRP A 158 -2.06 -23.33 18.25
C TRP A 158 -1.44 -22.18 19.04
N ASN A 159 -2.12 -21.03 19.10
CA ASN A 159 -1.61 -19.86 19.81
C ASN A 159 -1.54 -20.02 21.33
N GLU A 160 -2.28 -20.97 21.90
CA GLU A 160 -2.22 -21.35 23.31
C GLU A 160 -1.01 -22.25 23.68
N LEU A 161 -0.27 -22.77 22.68
CA LEU A 161 0.93 -23.59 22.89
C LEU A 161 2.11 -22.74 23.34
N ASP A 162 3.06 -23.37 24.06
CA ASP A 162 4.33 -22.73 24.30
C ASP A 162 5.16 -22.60 22.99
N ARG A 163 6.16 -21.72 22.99
CA ARG A 163 6.97 -21.43 21.80
C ARG A 163 7.63 -22.68 21.23
N THR A 164 8.15 -23.58 22.07
CA THR A 164 8.84 -24.79 21.63
C THR A 164 7.90 -25.74 20.89
N GLU A 165 6.65 -25.81 21.34
CA GLU A 165 5.61 -26.60 20.69
C GLU A 165 5.09 -25.89 19.42
N LYS A 166 4.91 -24.57 19.44
CA LYS A 166 4.50 -23.76 18.27
C LYS A 166 5.40 -24.02 17.07
N VAL A 167 6.71 -23.89 17.26
CA VAL A 167 7.71 -24.06 16.18
C VAL A 167 7.71 -25.47 15.59
N LYS A 168 7.43 -26.49 16.40
CA LYS A 168 7.43 -27.91 15.96
C LYS A 168 6.10 -28.36 15.36
N ARG A 169 5.03 -27.62 15.60
CA ARG A 169 3.68 -28.02 15.17
C ARG A 169 3.54 -27.90 13.65
N LYS A 170 3.09 -28.98 13.05
CA LYS A 170 2.79 -29.04 11.61
C LYS A 170 1.50 -28.32 11.30
N ALA A 171 1.46 -27.62 10.17
CA ALA A 171 0.22 -27.15 9.59
C ALA A 171 -0.60 -28.36 9.11
N THR A 172 -1.85 -28.45 9.55
CA THR A 172 -2.75 -29.51 9.11
C THR A 172 -3.62 -29.02 7.96
N ARG A 173 -4.09 -29.93 7.11
CA ARG A 173 -5.02 -29.60 6.01
C ARG A 173 -6.26 -28.83 6.51
N THR A 174 -6.82 -29.23 7.65
CA THR A 174 -7.96 -28.50 8.25
C THR A 174 -7.58 -27.07 8.63
N MET A 175 -6.37 -26.85 9.14
CA MET A 175 -5.86 -25.51 9.45
C MET A 175 -5.72 -24.68 8.17
N GLU A 176 -5.11 -25.23 7.14
CA GLU A 176 -4.94 -24.56 5.84
C GLU A 176 -6.29 -24.19 5.21
N GLU A 177 -7.28 -25.09 5.24
CA GLU A 177 -8.64 -24.85 4.74
C GLU A 177 -9.36 -23.75 5.55
N GLN A 178 -9.16 -23.67 6.87
CA GLN A 178 -9.72 -22.61 7.70
C GLN A 178 -9.05 -21.28 7.46
N ILE A 179 -7.73 -21.24 7.29
CA ILE A 179 -6.96 -20.03 6.95
C ILE A 179 -7.37 -19.50 5.57
N ASP A 180 -7.48 -20.38 4.57
CA ASP A 180 -7.92 -20.02 3.22
C ASP A 180 -9.31 -19.37 3.24
N ARG A 181 -10.25 -19.97 3.97
CA ARG A 181 -11.59 -19.42 4.16
C ARG A 181 -11.56 -18.05 4.86
N PHE A 182 -10.75 -17.93 5.90
CA PHE A 182 -10.60 -16.69 6.67
C PHE A 182 -10.20 -15.53 5.78
N TYR A 183 -9.13 -15.66 4.99
CA TYR A 183 -8.66 -14.58 4.11
C TYR A 183 -9.70 -14.24 3.03
N CYS A 184 -10.34 -15.23 2.43
CA CYS A 184 -11.43 -14.99 1.48
C CYS A 184 -12.57 -14.17 2.10
N GLU A 185 -13.00 -14.52 3.31
CA GLU A 185 -14.07 -13.81 4.02
C GLU A 185 -13.65 -12.43 4.48
N LEU A 186 -12.40 -12.25 4.91
CA LEU A 186 -11.82 -10.97 5.32
C LEU A 186 -11.90 -9.95 4.19
N TYR A 187 -11.39 -10.30 3.00
CA TYR A 187 -11.48 -9.42 1.82
C TYR A 187 -12.92 -9.15 1.41
N CYS A 188 -13.77 -10.17 1.36
CA CYS A 188 -15.18 -9.99 1.01
C CYS A 188 -15.92 -9.07 1.97
N LYS A 189 -15.62 -9.16 3.27
CA LYS A 189 -16.22 -8.31 4.30
C LYS A 189 -15.72 -6.87 4.22
N GLN A 190 -14.41 -6.68 4.09
CA GLN A 190 -13.80 -5.35 4.10
C GLN A 190 -14.10 -4.59 2.81
N TRP A 191 -13.92 -5.23 1.66
CA TRP A 191 -14.10 -4.59 0.35
C TRP A 191 -15.54 -4.65 -0.16
N GLY A 192 -16.40 -5.45 0.49
CA GLY A 192 -17.85 -5.44 0.26
C GLY A 192 -18.58 -4.31 0.99
N ARG A 193 -17.90 -3.52 1.83
CA ARG A 193 -18.50 -2.35 2.46
C ARG A 193 -18.87 -1.30 1.43
N PRO A 194 -20.07 -0.71 1.49
CA PRO A 194 -20.56 0.21 0.46
C PRO A 194 -19.60 1.37 0.17
N GLU A 195 -18.98 1.93 1.22
CA GLU A 195 -18.06 3.07 1.11
C GLU A 195 -16.79 2.70 0.34
N VAL A 196 -16.22 1.51 0.62
CA VAL A 196 -15.01 0.99 -0.01
C VAL A 196 -15.34 0.48 -1.42
N ALA A 197 -16.34 -0.38 -1.57
CA ALA A 197 -16.76 -0.99 -2.83
C ALA A 197 -17.05 0.06 -3.90
N ARG A 198 -17.76 1.14 -3.52
CA ARG A 198 -18.07 2.27 -4.40
C ARG A 198 -16.83 2.86 -5.07
N MET A 199 -15.74 3.03 -4.32
CA MET A 199 -14.52 3.64 -4.84
C MET A 199 -13.68 2.65 -5.63
N LEU A 200 -13.57 1.39 -5.17
CA LEU A 200 -12.85 0.34 -5.90
C LEU A 200 -13.47 0.03 -7.27
N ALA A 201 -14.78 0.27 -7.43
CA ALA A 201 -15.49 0.12 -8.70
C ALA A 201 -15.32 1.33 -9.63
N ARG A 202 -14.94 2.51 -9.15
CA ARG A 202 -14.99 3.76 -9.93
C ARG A 202 -13.64 4.44 -10.13
N VAL A 203 -12.62 4.05 -9.37
CA VAL A 203 -11.27 4.61 -9.53
C VAL A 203 -10.30 3.48 -9.82
N PRO A 204 -9.59 3.52 -10.95
CA PRO A 204 -8.51 2.58 -11.20
C PRO A 204 -7.51 2.62 -10.06
N ASN A 205 -7.11 1.46 -9.56
CA ASN A 205 -6.21 1.40 -8.42
C ASN A 205 -4.98 0.52 -8.69
N ALA A 206 -3.93 0.78 -7.91
CA ALA A 206 -2.75 -0.06 -7.79
C ALA A 206 -2.38 -0.14 -6.32
N MET A 207 -2.13 -1.35 -5.83
CA MET A 207 -2.02 -1.65 -4.42
C MET A 207 -0.71 -2.35 -4.09
N MET A 208 -0.27 -2.18 -2.86
CA MET A 208 0.74 -2.99 -2.22
C MET A 208 0.22 -3.44 -0.86
N TRP A 209 0.79 -4.49 -0.32
CA TRP A 209 0.50 -4.96 1.03
C TRP A 209 1.47 -4.42 2.06
N ASP A 210 1.10 -4.58 3.34
CA ASP A 210 2.00 -4.45 4.48
C ASP A 210 1.75 -5.61 5.45
N ASP A 211 2.24 -5.56 6.69
CA ASP A 211 2.18 -6.69 7.62
C ASP A 211 0.76 -7.12 7.96
N HIS A 212 -0.14 -6.21 8.29
CA HIS A 212 -1.53 -6.54 8.61
C HIS A 212 -2.31 -7.25 7.48
N ASP A 213 -1.90 -7.09 6.23
CA ASP A 213 -2.42 -7.90 5.11
C ASP A 213 -2.05 -9.39 5.26
N ILE A 214 -1.03 -9.71 6.09
CA ILE A 214 -0.59 -11.04 6.46
C ILE A 214 -0.98 -11.31 7.92
N PHE A 215 -0.40 -10.64 8.85
CA PHE A 215 -0.75 -10.33 10.24
C PHE A 215 0.33 -9.44 10.84
N ASP A 216 -0.02 -8.72 11.91
CA ASP A 216 0.79 -7.74 12.62
C ASP A 216 2.25 -8.21 12.84
N GLY A 217 3.22 -7.34 12.55
CA GLY A 217 4.65 -7.59 12.72
C GLY A 217 5.27 -8.63 11.78
N TRP A 218 4.59 -9.06 10.70
CA TRP A 218 5.15 -10.06 9.77
C TRP A 218 6.51 -9.63 9.20
N GLY A 219 7.53 -10.48 9.41
CA GLY A 219 8.92 -10.23 9.00
C GLY A 219 9.83 -9.80 10.15
N SER A 220 9.29 -9.41 11.29
CA SER A 220 10.04 -8.97 12.48
C SER A 220 10.16 -10.06 13.55
N TYR A 221 9.53 -11.21 13.36
CA TYR A 221 9.59 -12.36 14.28
C TYR A 221 10.93 -13.09 14.23
N PRO A 222 11.33 -13.77 15.33
CA PRO A 222 12.48 -14.67 15.34
C PRO A 222 12.43 -15.73 14.25
N ALA A 223 13.59 -16.06 13.66
CA ALA A 223 13.67 -16.89 12.45
C ALA A 223 13.02 -18.27 12.58
N ASP A 224 13.07 -18.88 13.76
CA ASP A 224 12.44 -20.18 14.04
C ASP A 224 10.92 -20.11 14.02
N LEU A 225 10.34 -19.03 14.53
CA LEU A 225 8.90 -18.80 14.51
C LEU A 225 8.45 -18.33 13.11
N GLN A 226 9.16 -17.37 12.53
CA GLN A 226 8.89 -16.88 11.17
C GLN A 226 8.91 -18.02 10.14
N GLY A 227 9.83 -18.99 10.29
CA GLY A 227 9.97 -20.13 9.40
C GLY A 227 9.13 -21.35 9.76
N CYS A 228 8.31 -21.31 10.83
CA CYS A 228 7.50 -22.47 11.22
C CYS A 228 6.37 -22.73 10.21
N GLU A 229 5.94 -23.99 10.10
CA GLU A 229 4.95 -24.39 9.08
C GLU A 229 3.62 -23.66 9.20
N VAL A 230 3.18 -23.32 10.42
CA VAL A 230 1.91 -22.60 10.61
C VAL A 230 2.00 -21.17 10.10
N TYR A 231 3.08 -20.43 10.40
CA TYR A 231 3.28 -19.08 9.86
C TYR A 231 3.42 -19.11 8.35
N GLN A 232 4.11 -20.09 7.79
CA GLN A 232 4.24 -20.23 6.34
C GLN A 232 2.91 -20.60 5.66
N ALA A 233 2.03 -21.36 6.31
CA ALA A 233 0.68 -21.63 5.81
C ALA A 233 -0.18 -20.36 5.81
N ILE A 234 -0.07 -19.50 6.83
CA ILE A 234 -0.74 -18.21 6.89
C ILE A 234 -0.22 -17.32 5.75
N TYR A 235 1.10 -17.19 5.61
CA TYR A 235 1.71 -16.39 4.54
C TYR A 235 1.27 -16.86 3.14
N ALA A 236 1.24 -18.17 2.90
CA ALA A 236 0.82 -18.72 1.62
C ALA A 236 -0.62 -18.34 1.26
N ALA A 237 -1.55 -18.37 2.23
CA ALA A 237 -2.92 -17.95 2.04
C ALA A 237 -3.04 -16.43 1.85
N ALA A 238 -2.36 -15.63 2.69
CA ALA A 238 -2.31 -14.17 2.55
C ALA A 238 -1.80 -13.78 1.15
N ALA A 239 -0.68 -14.35 0.70
CA ALA A 239 -0.09 -14.11 -0.62
C ALA A 239 -1.02 -14.53 -1.76
N LYS A 240 -1.77 -15.66 -1.62
CA LYS A 240 -2.80 -16.06 -2.59
C LYS A 240 -3.86 -14.98 -2.77
N TYR A 241 -4.44 -14.50 -1.67
CA TYR A 241 -5.52 -13.51 -1.72
C TYR A 241 -5.03 -12.12 -2.07
N PHE A 242 -3.83 -11.72 -1.65
CA PHE A 242 -3.17 -10.51 -2.11
C PHE A 242 -3.03 -10.51 -3.65
N ARG A 243 -2.50 -11.60 -4.23
CA ARG A 243 -2.39 -11.71 -5.69
C ARG A 243 -3.74 -11.67 -6.39
N LEU A 244 -4.76 -12.33 -5.87
CA LEU A 244 -6.08 -12.33 -6.47
C LEU A 244 -6.77 -10.97 -6.38
N PHE A 245 -6.78 -10.35 -5.22
CA PHE A 245 -7.59 -9.15 -4.99
C PHE A 245 -6.81 -7.86 -5.20
N GLN A 246 -5.63 -7.72 -4.64
CA GLN A 246 -4.85 -6.48 -4.75
C GLN A 246 -4.09 -6.39 -6.07
N LEU A 247 -3.37 -7.45 -6.47
CA LEU A 247 -2.68 -7.51 -7.78
C LEU A 247 -3.59 -7.96 -8.92
N ARG A 248 -4.77 -8.48 -8.63
CA ARG A 248 -5.81 -8.92 -9.58
C ARG A 248 -5.38 -10.04 -10.53
N SER A 249 -4.20 -10.56 -10.40
CA SER A 249 -3.67 -11.75 -11.09
C SER A 249 -2.21 -12.00 -10.69
N GLY A 250 -1.83 -13.26 -10.45
CA GLY A 250 -0.42 -13.65 -10.31
C GLY A 250 0.42 -13.48 -11.58
N ALA A 251 -0.23 -13.32 -12.74
CA ALA A 251 0.42 -13.06 -14.03
C ALA A 251 0.43 -11.56 -14.39
N ASN A 252 0.36 -10.66 -13.42
CA ASN A 252 0.40 -9.22 -13.63
C ASN A 252 1.76 -8.81 -14.17
N GLY A 253 1.80 -8.22 -15.37
CA GLY A 253 3.03 -7.80 -16.05
C GLY A 253 3.78 -6.64 -15.40
N SER A 254 3.20 -6.01 -14.37
CA SER A 254 3.88 -4.97 -13.58
C SER A 254 4.83 -5.54 -12.52
N LEU A 255 4.68 -6.81 -12.12
CA LEU A 255 5.54 -7.47 -11.14
C LEU A 255 7.00 -7.53 -11.61
N LEU A 256 7.92 -7.30 -10.69
CA LEU A 256 9.37 -7.42 -10.96
C LEU A 256 9.81 -8.88 -10.98
N ASP A 257 9.14 -9.77 -10.23
CA ASP A 257 9.37 -11.22 -10.26
C ASP A 257 8.08 -12.00 -10.61
N PRO A 258 7.61 -11.92 -11.87
CA PRO A 258 6.35 -12.55 -12.26
C PRO A 258 6.45 -14.08 -12.39
N VAL A 259 7.65 -14.65 -12.39
CA VAL A 259 7.89 -16.08 -12.60
C VAL A 259 7.96 -16.82 -11.26
N ASN A 260 8.86 -16.40 -10.38
CA ASN A 260 9.08 -17.10 -9.11
C ASN A 260 8.16 -16.60 -8.00
N LEU A 261 7.63 -15.36 -8.13
CA LEU A 261 6.80 -14.71 -7.11
C LEU A 261 7.47 -14.71 -5.73
N SER A 262 8.82 -14.58 -5.71
CA SER A 262 9.60 -14.55 -4.48
C SER A 262 9.30 -13.28 -3.65
N HIS A 263 8.85 -12.24 -4.33
CA HIS A 263 8.30 -11.01 -3.76
C HIS A 263 7.30 -10.37 -4.73
N HIS A 264 6.55 -9.38 -4.25
CA HIS A 264 5.49 -8.72 -5.00
C HIS A 264 5.78 -7.23 -5.29
N SER A 265 7.04 -6.84 -5.35
CA SER A 265 7.41 -5.51 -5.85
C SER A 265 6.98 -5.36 -7.31
N TRP A 266 6.46 -4.18 -7.68
CA TRP A 266 5.97 -3.93 -9.03
C TRP A 266 6.30 -2.52 -9.52
N ARG A 267 6.28 -2.34 -10.84
CA ARG A 267 6.48 -1.05 -11.50
C ARG A 267 5.39 -0.78 -12.53
N LEU A 268 4.83 0.42 -12.50
CA LEU A 268 3.89 0.94 -13.49
C LEU A 268 4.36 2.27 -14.06
N THR A 269 3.97 2.55 -15.29
CA THR A 269 4.05 3.89 -15.88
C THR A 269 2.64 4.39 -16.13
N PHE A 270 2.34 5.62 -15.75
CA PHE A 270 1.01 6.22 -15.94
C PHE A 270 1.13 7.72 -16.15
N ARG A 271 0.77 8.21 -17.35
CA ARG A 271 0.68 9.65 -17.68
C ARG A 271 1.89 10.48 -17.20
N GLY A 272 3.10 10.00 -17.47
CA GLY A 272 4.33 10.69 -17.09
C GLY A 272 4.81 10.41 -15.67
N TYR A 273 4.09 9.61 -14.90
CA TYR A 273 4.53 9.09 -13.60
C TYR A 273 5.13 7.70 -13.76
N GLN A 274 6.29 7.49 -13.17
CA GLN A 274 6.86 6.17 -12.88
C GLN A 274 6.45 5.81 -11.45
N ILE A 275 5.84 4.66 -11.24
CA ILE A 275 5.37 4.20 -9.94
C ILE A 275 6.08 2.89 -9.63
N LEU A 276 6.80 2.85 -8.52
CA LEU A 276 7.53 1.67 -8.04
C LEU A 276 7.02 1.32 -6.63
N ALA A 277 6.47 0.14 -6.45
CA ALA A 277 6.12 -0.38 -5.13
C ALA A 277 7.18 -1.36 -4.65
N LEU A 278 7.64 -1.15 -3.43
CA LEU A 278 8.62 -2.00 -2.75
C LEU A 278 7.88 -2.97 -1.83
N ASP A 279 7.93 -4.25 -2.13
CA ASP A 279 7.43 -5.26 -1.21
C ASP A 279 8.37 -5.38 -0.01
N ASN A 280 7.98 -4.84 1.12
CA ASN A 280 8.77 -4.82 2.34
C ASN A 280 8.47 -6.02 3.26
N ARG A 281 7.66 -6.99 2.82
CA ARG A 281 7.17 -8.07 3.68
C ARG A 281 7.56 -9.47 3.20
N ALA A 282 7.52 -9.77 1.90
CA ALA A 282 7.73 -11.12 1.41
C ALA A 282 9.10 -11.73 1.78
N THR A 283 10.15 -10.93 1.75
CA THR A 283 11.52 -11.40 2.03
C THR A 283 12.12 -10.80 3.31
N ARG A 284 11.27 -10.13 4.11
CA ARG A 284 11.69 -9.48 5.34
C ARG A 284 12.11 -10.49 6.42
N SER A 285 13.11 -10.11 7.19
CA SER A 285 13.54 -10.77 8.42
C SER A 285 14.02 -9.71 9.41
N GLN A 286 14.35 -10.11 10.63
CA GLN A 286 14.90 -9.20 11.65
C GLN A 286 16.19 -8.48 11.20
N SER A 287 16.92 -8.98 10.20
CA SER A 287 18.20 -8.43 9.75
C SER A 287 18.21 -7.89 8.33
N GLN A 288 17.11 -8.00 7.61
CA GLN A 288 16.97 -7.46 6.26
C GLN A 288 15.53 -7.09 5.93
N VAL A 289 15.31 -6.09 5.12
CA VAL A 289 14.01 -5.69 4.59
C VAL A 289 13.75 -6.37 3.24
N MET A 290 14.71 -6.35 2.34
CA MET A 290 14.62 -6.93 1.00
C MET A 290 15.77 -7.90 0.74
N SER A 291 15.47 -9.07 0.16
CA SER A 291 16.51 -10.04 -0.23
C SER A 291 17.43 -9.46 -1.30
N ARG A 292 18.62 -10.07 -1.46
CA ARG A 292 19.57 -9.68 -2.50
C ARG A 292 18.94 -9.74 -3.90
N GLY A 293 18.19 -10.81 -4.21
CA GLY A 293 17.52 -10.95 -5.51
C GLY A 293 16.49 -9.86 -5.76
N GLN A 294 15.72 -9.49 -4.74
CA GLN A 294 14.76 -8.39 -4.79
C GLN A 294 15.49 -7.05 -5.03
N TRP A 295 16.61 -6.79 -4.33
CA TRP A 295 17.44 -5.60 -4.55
C TRP A 295 17.94 -5.49 -5.98
N ASP A 296 18.38 -6.59 -6.59
CA ASP A 296 18.85 -6.58 -7.97
C ASP A 296 17.74 -6.19 -8.95
N GLN A 297 16.53 -6.70 -8.74
CA GLN A 297 15.35 -6.36 -9.54
C GLN A 297 14.86 -4.91 -9.30
N VAL A 298 14.84 -4.43 -8.06
CA VAL A 298 14.51 -3.04 -7.70
C VAL A 298 15.52 -2.07 -8.31
N ASN A 299 16.81 -2.37 -8.26
CA ASN A 299 17.85 -1.56 -8.93
C ASN A 299 17.64 -1.50 -10.45
N GLY A 300 17.30 -2.62 -11.09
CA GLY A 300 16.93 -2.67 -12.50
C GLY A 300 15.70 -1.82 -12.83
N ALA A 301 14.67 -1.88 -11.97
CA ALA A 301 13.47 -1.06 -12.12
C ALA A 301 13.76 0.44 -11.96
N LEU A 302 14.59 0.83 -10.99
CA LEU A 302 15.02 2.22 -10.81
C LEU A 302 15.84 2.73 -12.00
N ALA A 303 16.76 1.91 -12.52
CA ALA A 303 17.55 2.27 -13.70
C ALA A 303 16.68 2.49 -14.95
N ALA A 304 15.57 1.76 -15.05
CA ALA A 304 14.58 1.92 -16.12
C ALA A 304 13.66 3.15 -15.95
N CYS A 305 13.63 3.78 -14.77
CA CYS A 305 12.92 5.04 -14.52
C CYS A 305 13.81 6.23 -14.89
N SER A 306 13.90 6.56 -16.18
CA SER A 306 14.84 7.56 -16.72
C SER A 306 14.23 8.95 -16.89
N GLU A 307 12.91 9.09 -16.86
CA GLU A 307 12.18 10.34 -17.12
C GLU A 307 10.88 10.41 -16.29
N GLY A 308 10.31 11.60 -16.20
CA GLY A 308 9.05 11.86 -15.50
C GLY A 308 9.17 11.84 -13.97
N HIS A 309 8.05 12.00 -13.27
CA HIS A 309 8.00 11.91 -11.82
C HIS A 309 8.14 10.46 -11.35
N LEU A 310 8.88 10.21 -10.27
CA LEU A 310 8.97 8.88 -9.63
C LEU A 310 8.20 8.89 -8.30
N LEU A 311 7.20 8.04 -8.19
CA LEU A 311 6.49 7.74 -6.96
C LEU A 311 6.96 6.37 -6.46
N VAL A 312 7.50 6.32 -5.24
CA VAL A 312 7.97 5.08 -4.61
C VAL A 312 7.05 4.74 -3.46
N MET A 313 6.27 3.69 -3.58
CA MET A 313 5.44 3.18 -2.49
C MET A 313 6.31 2.27 -1.61
N ALA A 314 6.47 2.64 -0.34
CA ALA A 314 7.41 1.97 0.58
C ALA A 314 6.73 1.40 1.84
N GLY A 315 5.37 1.33 1.90
CA GLY A 315 4.65 0.88 3.10
C GLY A 315 5.11 1.66 4.34
N VAL A 316 6.09 1.14 5.04
CA VAL A 316 6.73 1.75 6.21
C VAL A 316 7.54 3.01 5.84
N PRO A 317 7.49 4.09 6.64
CA PRO A 317 8.23 5.32 6.36
C PRO A 317 9.76 5.14 6.38
N VAL A 318 10.43 5.68 5.34
CA VAL A 318 11.91 5.71 5.21
C VAL A 318 12.52 6.88 6.00
N VAL A 319 11.80 8.01 6.07
CA VAL A 319 12.14 9.19 6.87
C VAL A 319 11.08 9.37 7.95
N TYR A 320 11.42 9.04 9.18
CA TYR A 320 10.50 9.10 10.32
C TYR A 320 11.26 9.34 11.62
N ARG A 321 10.56 9.27 12.76
CA ARG A 321 11.13 9.39 14.10
C ARG A 321 12.19 8.33 14.37
N ASP A 322 13.11 8.64 15.26
CA ASP A 322 14.15 7.72 15.70
C ASP A 322 13.70 6.97 16.96
N PHE A 323 13.73 5.66 16.90
CA PHE A 323 13.36 4.73 17.98
C PHE A 323 14.59 4.07 18.63
N ALA A 324 15.82 4.41 18.21
CA ALA A 324 17.04 3.72 18.63
C ALA A 324 17.25 3.67 20.15
N PHE A 325 16.84 4.72 20.89
CA PHE A 325 16.90 4.72 22.34
C PHE A 325 15.96 3.68 22.96
N THR A 326 14.78 3.50 22.37
CA THR A 326 13.75 2.57 22.86
C THR A 326 14.14 1.13 22.53
N GLU A 327 14.72 0.84 21.37
CA GLU A 327 15.28 -0.47 21.02
C GLU A 327 16.33 -0.92 22.05
N ALA A 328 17.29 -0.05 22.37
CA ALA A 328 18.34 -0.35 23.33
C ALA A 328 17.80 -0.57 24.77
N ALA A 329 16.71 0.12 25.15
CA ALA A 329 16.07 -0.05 26.44
C ALA A 329 15.26 -1.36 26.52
N LEU A 330 14.62 -1.77 25.44
CA LEU A 330 13.81 -2.97 25.35
C LEU A 330 14.65 -4.24 25.22
N ASP A 331 15.76 -4.21 24.49
CA ASP A 331 16.72 -5.33 24.43
C ASP A 331 17.30 -5.67 25.84
N ALA A 332 17.21 -4.72 26.77
CA ALA A 332 17.65 -4.91 28.16
C ALA A 332 16.53 -5.39 29.11
N THR A 333 15.29 -5.54 28.65
CA THR A 333 14.14 -5.91 29.49
C THR A 333 13.33 -7.03 28.86
N PRO A 334 12.74 -7.96 29.64
CA PRO A 334 11.87 -9.00 29.14
C PRO A 334 10.44 -8.45 28.90
N TRP A 335 10.30 -7.43 28.07
CA TRP A 335 8.99 -6.89 27.67
C TRP A 335 8.35 -7.76 26.57
N GLU A 336 7.04 -7.70 26.46
CA GLU A 336 6.26 -8.55 25.55
C GLU A 336 6.76 -8.48 24.11
N GLU A 337 6.81 -9.61 23.43
CA GLU A 337 7.32 -9.79 22.05
C GLU A 337 6.68 -8.82 21.06
N GLU A 338 5.38 -8.52 21.20
CA GLU A 338 4.61 -7.61 20.36
C GLU A 338 5.16 -6.17 20.31
N LEU A 339 5.52 -5.58 21.45
CA LEU A 339 6.04 -4.21 21.49
C LEU A 339 7.45 -4.10 20.90
N THR A 340 8.20 -5.17 21.01
CA THR A 340 9.58 -5.26 20.49
C THR A 340 9.56 -5.44 18.96
N ASP A 341 8.59 -6.15 18.44
CA ASP A 341 8.44 -6.41 17.00
C ASP A 341 8.06 -5.14 16.25
N ASP A 342 7.11 -4.33 16.75
CA ASP A 342 6.74 -3.04 16.17
C ASP A 342 7.92 -2.06 16.07
N LEU A 343 8.78 -2.02 17.10
CA LEU A 343 9.94 -1.14 17.11
C LEU A 343 11.03 -1.58 16.13
N LYS A 344 11.16 -2.88 15.86
CA LYS A 344 12.12 -3.45 14.90
C LYS A 344 11.61 -3.37 13.47
N ASP A 345 10.34 -3.05 13.27
CA ASP A 345 9.71 -3.02 11.96
C ASP A 345 10.05 -1.76 11.14
N HIS A 346 10.59 -0.72 11.74
CA HIS A 346 10.93 0.52 11.05
C HIS A 346 12.21 0.41 10.21
N TRP A 347 12.26 1.18 9.10
CA TRP A 347 13.49 1.37 8.32
C TRP A 347 14.63 1.97 9.15
N ARG A 348 14.33 2.70 10.21
CA ARG A 348 15.30 3.28 11.13
C ARG A 348 15.77 2.31 12.23
N ALA A 349 15.23 1.10 12.29
CA ALA A 349 15.76 0.07 13.17
C ALA A 349 17.24 -0.18 12.86
N LYS A 350 18.07 -0.32 13.89
CA LYS A 350 19.52 -0.47 13.76
C LYS A 350 19.93 -1.59 12.80
N ALA A 351 19.18 -2.67 12.80
CA ALA A 351 19.42 -3.81 11.91
C ALA A 351 19.19 -3.46 10.42
N HIS A 352 18.37 -2.43 10.10
CA HIS A 352 17.96 -2.03 8.77
C HIS A 352 18.62 -0.76 8.25
N GLU A 353 19.42 -0.04 9.09
CA GLU A 353 20.06 1.24 8.72
C GLU A 353 20.87 1.17 7.43
N GLY A 354 21.62 0.08 7.24
CA GLY A 354 22.42 -0.11 6.02
C GLY A 354 21.59 -0.26 4.75
N GLU A 355 20.44 -0.95 4.84
CA GLU A 355 19.53 -1.08 3.70
C GLU A 355 18.77 0.23 3.44
N ARG A 356 18.35 0.92 4.49
CA ARG A 356 17.76 2.25 4.41
C ARG A 356 18.69 3.24 3.72
N ALA A 357 19.95 3.31 4.15
CA ALA A 357 20.95 4.15 3.52
C ALA A 357 21.13 3.79 2.03
N ARG A 358 21.20 2.49 1.71
CA ARG A 358 21.24 1.99 0.32
C ARG A 358 20.05 2.49 -0.50
N LEU A 359 18.82 2.36 0.01
CA LEU A 359 17.62 2.82 -0.67
C LEU A 359 17.69 4.34 -0.94
N ILE A 360 18.01 5.13 0.08
CA ILE A 360 18.13 6.58 -0.04
C ILE A 360 19.17 6.95 -1.11
N MET A 361 20.35 6.34 -1.09
CA MET A 361 21.38 6.60 -2.09
C MET A 361 20.92 6.28 -3.50
N ARG A 362 20.25 5.14 -3.72
CA ARG A 362 19.71 4.76 -5.04
C ARG A 362 18.64 5.74 -5.54
N LEU A 363 17.78 6.23 -4.64
CA LEU A 363 16.77 7.22 -4.98
C LEU A 363 17.40 8.57 -5.34
N LEU A 364 18.42 9.00 -4.59
CA LEU A 364 19.17 10.24 -4.90
C LEU A 364 19.89 10.14 -6.24
N ASP A 365 20.60 9.05 -6.52
CA ASP A 365 21.29 8.81 -7.79
C ASP A 365 20.29 8.83 -8.97
N ASN A 366 19.17 8.12 -8.85
CA ASN A 366 18.12 8.13 -9.87
C ASN A 366 17.50 9.52 -10.05
N ALA A 367 17.20 10.24 -8.95
CA ALA A 367 16.65 11.59 -9.01
C ALA A 367 17.61 12.55 -9.73
N GLN A 368 18.91 12.45 -9.46
CA GLN A 368 19.93 13.25 -10.13
C GLN A 368 19.98 12.97 -11.64
N GLN A 369 19.91 11.70 -12.04
CA GLN A 369 19.91 11.30 -13.45
C GLN A 369 18.69 11.86 -14.19
N ARG A 370 17.47 11.70 -13.64
CA ARG A 370 16.23 12.20 -14.24
C ARG A 370 16.21 13.73 -14.35
N ARG A 371 16.64 14.43 -13.29
CA ARG A 371 16.72 15.92 -13.30
C ARG A 371 17.72 16.44 -14.35
N LYS A 372 18.77 15.71 -14.68
CA LYS A 372 19.65 16.06 -15.77
C LYS A 372 18.97 15.87 -17.13
N ALA A 373 18.19 14.81 -17.29
CA ALA A 373 17.49 14.51 -18.54
C ALA A 373 16.38 15.53 -18.87
N ASP A 374 15.62 15.99 -17.87
CA ASP A 374 14.44 16.85 -18.02
C ASP A 374 14.63 18.29 -17.51
N LYS A 375 15.89 18.72 -17.31
CA LYS A 375 16.25 20.08 -16.84
C LYS A 375 15.66 20.44 -15.48
N GLY A 376 15.40 19.44 -14.63
CA GLY A 376 14.91 19.64 -13.27
C GLY A 376 13.39 19.63 -13.11
N ALA A 377 12.64 19.24 -14.13
CA ALA A 377 11.17 19.15 -14.06
C ALA A 377 10.68 17.97 -13.21
N SER A 378 11.38 16.82 -13.22
CA SER A 378 10.98 15.63 -12.48
C SER A 378 11.14 15.76 -10.97
N ARG A 379 10.30 15.05 -10.24
CA ARG A 379 10.36 14.92 -8.78
C ARG A 379 10.41 13.44 -8.39
N THR A 380 11.03 13.16 -7.25
CA THR A 380 10.95 11.86 -6.56
C THR A 380 10.18 12.05 -5.27
N LEU A 381 9.16 11.22 -5.08
CA LEU A 381 8.32 11.21 -3.89
C LEU A 381 8.20 9.78 -3.38
N ILE A 382 8.52 9.56 -2.10
CA ILE A 382 8.23 8.33 -1.39
C ILE A 382 6.82 8.47 -0.80
N LEU A 383 6.00 7.45 -0.94
CA LEU A 383 4.65 7.33 -0.38
C LEU A 383 4.65 6.24 0.68
N SER A 384 4.24 6.56 1.88
CA SER A 384 4.25 5.62 3.01
C SER A 384 2.98 5.72 3.86
N GLY A 385 2.66 4.64 4.56
CA GLY A 385 1.56 4.49 5.49
C GLY A 385 1.98 4.10 6.89
N ASP A 386 1.46 2.98 7.40
CA ASP A 386 1.86 2.26 8.61
C ASP A 386 1.59 3.02 9.94
N VAL A 387 2.18 4.16 10.14
CA VAL A 387 2.31 4.86 11.44
C VAL A 387 1.06 5.62 11.92
N HIS A 388 -0.07 5.51 11.26
CA HIS A 388 -1.39 6.07 11.61
C HIS A 388 -1.41 7.60 11.87
N VAL A 389 -0.46 8.33 11.29
CA VAL A 389 -0.41 9.79 11.25
C VAL A 389 0.02 10.28 9.88
N GLY A 390 -0.31 11.52 9.52
CA GLY A 390 0.27 12.18 8.35
C GLY A 390 1.50 12.98 8.72
N CYS A 391 2.53 12.94 7.90
CA CYS A 391 3.70 13.84 8.01
C CYS A 391 4.42 13.97 6.67
N LEU A 392 5.38 14.91 6.61
CA LEU A 392 6.21 15.16 5.44
C LEU A 392 7.68 15.02 5.82
N GLY A 393 8.36 14.07 5.18
CA GLY A 393 9.81 13.89 5.27
C GLY A 393 10.53 14.50 4.06
N VAL A 394 11.79 14.87 4.24
CA VAL A 394 12.68 15.30 3.17
C VAL A 394 14.06 14.68 3.33
N ILE A 395 14.61 14.23 2.22
CA ILE A 395 16.01 13.82 2.07
C ILE A 395 16.67 14.91 1.22
N GLN A 396 17.64 15.60 1.81
CA GLN A 396 18.39 16.68 1.17
C GLN A 396 19.77 16.21 0.77
N ASP A 397 20.12 16.37 -0.51
CA ASP A 397 21.46 16.08 -1.03
C ASP A 397 22.16 17.37 -1.49
N ARG A 398 23.25 17.71 -0.84
CA ARG A 398 24.11 18.86 -1.14
C ARG A 398 25.36 18.51 -1.95
N ARG A 399 25.52 17.25 -2.35
CA ARG A 399 26.66 16.80 -3.17
C ARG A 399 26.55 17.26 -4.64
N VAL A 400 25.39 17.72 -5.07
CA VAL A 400 25.05 17.99 -6.48
C VAL A 400 25.48 19.38 -7.00
N GLY A 401 26.49 20.00 -6.40
CA GLY A 401 27.02 21.27 -6.84
C GLY A 401 26.31 22.49 -6.25
N LYS A 402 25.90 23.47 -7.08
CA LYS A 402 25.18 24.64 -6.57
C LYS A 402 23.71 24.28 -6.30
N GLY A 403 23.29 24.31 -5.03
CA GLY A 403 21.92 24.08 -4.58
C GLY A 403 21.75 22.80 -3.75
N VAL A 404 20.50 22.45 -3.46
CA VAL A 404 20.09 21.25 -2.74
C VAL A 404 19.13 20.46 -3.61
N MET A 405 19.34 19.16 -3.73
CA MET A 405 18.38 18.27 -4.33
C MET A 405 17.53 17.65 -3.23
N ASN A 406 16.22 17.70 -3.38
CA ASN A 406 15.27 17.15 -2.43
C ASN A 406 14.61 15.90 -3.01
N VAL A 407 14.49 14.86 -2.18
CA VAL A 407 13.56 13.74 -2.34
C VAL A 407 12.60 13.83 -1.17
N HIS A 408 11.32 13.98 -1.46
CA HIS A 408 10.30 14.09 -0.42
C HIS A 408 9.69 12.74 -0.08
N GLN A 409 9.17 12.62 1.14
CA GLN A 409 8.34 11.51 1.56
C GLN A 409 7.04 12.03 2.12
N LEU A 410 5.93 11.62 1.52
CA LEU A 410 4.59 11.84 2.02
C LEU A 410 4.15 10.63 2.82
N VAL A 411 3.82 10.83 4.10
CA VAL A 411 3.15 9.83 4.93
C VAL A 411 1.68 10.21 5.04
N SER A 412 0.79 9.30 4.68
CA SER A 412 -0.65 9.45 4.82
C SER A 412 -1.23 8.13 5.32
N SER A 413 -1.60 8.10 6.60
CA SER A 413 -2.02 6.91 7.34
C SER A 413 -2.96 7.34 8.48
N GLY A 414 -4.07 6.70 8.70
CA GLY A 414 -4.85 5.71 8.00
C GLY A 414 -6.12 6.33 7.47
N ILE A 415 -6.61 5.72 6.38
CA ILE A 415 -7.92 6.10 5.85
C ILE A 415 -9.08 5.59 6.74
N VAL A 416 -8.87 4.48 7.44
CA VAL A 416 -9.84 3.85 8.36
C VAL A 416 -9.28 3.78 9.77
N HIS A 417 -8.04 3.29 9.93
CA HIS A 417 -7.42 3.15 11.24
C HIS A 417 -7.28 4.51 11.94
N PRO A 418 -7.71 4.64 13.22
CA PRO A 418 -7.58 5.88 13.97
C PRO A 418 -6.12 6.18 14.30
N CYS A 419 -5.80 7.46 14.45
CA CYS A 419 -4.48 7.85 14.95
C CYS A 419 -4.29 7.46 16.41
N PRO A 420 -3.05 7.33 16.90
CA PRO A 420 -2.76 7.07 18.31
C PRO A 420 -3.47 8.07 19.23
N THR A 421 -4.02 7.59 20.34
CA THR A 421 -4.63 8.45 21.36
C THR A 421 -3.64 9.47 21.90
N GLN A 422 -4.13 10.52 22.55
CA GLN A 422 -3.23 11.53 23.14
C GLN A 422 -2.22 10.91 24.11
N PHE A 423 -2.62 9.93 24.89
CA PHE A 423 -1.74 9.26 25.87
C PHE A 423 -0.68 8.41 25.17
N GLN A 424 -1.07 7.58 24.20
CA GLN A 424 -0.12 6.80 23.38
C GLN A 424 0.88 7.72 22.66
N TRP A 425 0.38 8.82 22.08
CA TRP A 425 1.24 9.78 21.40
C TRP A 425 2.26 10.45 22.31
N MET A 426 1.87 10.82 23.55
CA MET A 426 2.81 11.33 24.54
C MET A 426 3.89 10.30 24.91
N GLY A 427 3.50 9.03 25.00
CA GLY A 427 4.47 7.93 25.17
C GLY A 427 5.45 7.83 24.01
N ILE A 428 4.96 7.84 22.76
CA ILE A 428 5.81 7.85 21.56
C ILE A 428 6.77 9.04 21.57
N LEU A 429 6.29 10.26 21.87
CA LEU A 429 7.14 11.45 21.94
C LEU A 429 8.22 11.37 23.03
N ALA A 430 7.91 10.73 24.15
CA ALA A 430 8.86 10.58 25.26
C ALA A 430 9.98 9.55 24.96
N MET A 431 9.68 8.57 24.12
CA MET A 431 10.60 7.46 23.79
C MET A 431 11.38 7.67 22.49
N THR A 432 11.04 8.69 21.70
CA THR A 432 11.59 8.88 20.35
C THR A 432 11.99 10.33 20.13
N ASN A 433 12.82 10.59 19.13
CA ASN A 433 13.14 11.95 18.70
C ASN A 433 12.90 12.13 17.20
N ASP A 434 12.76 13.37 16.76
CA ASP A 434 12.59 13.77 15.35
C ASP A 434 13.69 14.75 14.92
N GLU A 435 14.87 14.65 15.54
CA GLU A 435 16.03 15.43 15.14
C GLU A 435 16.51 15.06 13.74
N PRO A 436 17.02 16.04 12.98
CA PRO A 436 17.61 15.77 11.69
C PRO A 436 18.79 14.82 11.76
N GLU A 437 18.83 13.86 10.85
CA GLU A 437 19.89 12.87 10.75
C GLU A 437 20.78 13.15 9.54
N TYR A 438 22.09 12.92 9.69
CA TYR A 438 23.06 12.97 8.62
C TYR A 438 23.54 11.55 8.29
N LEU A 439 23.41 11.17 7.02
CA LEU A 439 23.75 9.82 6.55
C LEU A 439 25.22 9.65 6.14
N ASP A 440 25.97 10.73 6.14
CA ASP A 440 27.39 10.74 5.77
C ASP A 440 28.22 11.61 6.73
N GLU A 441 29.49 11.27 6.90
CA GLU A 441 30.44 12.02 7.75
C GLU A 441 30.63 13.47 7.30
N SER A 442 30.49 13.73 6.00
CA SER A 442 30.61 15.07 5.41
C SER A 442 29.36 15.93 5.63
N ARG A 443 28.30 15.38 6.21
CA ARG A 443 27.02 16.05 6.47
C ARG A 443 26.38 16.66 5.22
N LEU A 444 26.57 16.04 4.08
CA LEU A 444 26.01 16.48 2.80
C LEU A 444 24.64 15.87 2.51
N ILE A 445 24.32 14.71 3.11
CA ILE A 445 23.02 14.05 2.99
C ILE A 445 22.32 14.14 4.35
N ARG A 446 21.17 14.81 4.36
CA ARG A 446 20.37 15.04 5.58
C ARG A 446 18.96 14.52 5.39
N THR A 447 18.40 13.87 6.39
CA THR A 447 16.98 13.51 6.48
C THR A 447 16.33 14.23 7.64
N GLU A 448 15.12 14.72 7.43
CA GLU A 448 14.34 15.39 8.48
C GLU A 448 12.83 15.36 8.15
N LEU A 449 12.02 15.50 9.19
CA LEU A 449 10.61 15.82 9.05
C LEU A 449 10.44 17.34 8.95
N ILE A 450 9.57 17.76 8.04
CA ILE A 450 9.26 19.19 7.83
C ILE A 450 7.76 19.42 7.99
N LYS A 451 7.37 20.64 8.33
CA LYS A 451 5.95 21.00 8.43
C LYS A 451 5.37 21.14 7.04
N PRO A 452 4.28 20.45 6.72
CA PRO A 452 3.48 20.77 5.54
C PRO A 452 3.03 22.23 5.62
N PHE A 453 2.86 22.88 4.47
CA PHE A 453 2.51 24.30 4.40
C PHE A 453 1.27 24.62 5.25
N GLY A 454 1.40 25.49 6.24
CA GLY A 454 0.34 25.90 7.14
C GLY A 454 -0.10 24.89 8.19
N ALA A 455 0.64 23.75 8.36
CA ALA A 455 0.29 22.70 9.30
C ALA A 455 1.35 22.48 10.39
N THR A 456 1.04 21.58 11.32
CA THR A 456 1.97 21.05 12.33
C THR A 456 2.89 20.00 11.69
N LEU A 457 3.90 19.53 12.45
CA LEU A 457 4.81 18.48 11.98
C LEU A 457 4.07 17.15 11.73
N TYR A 458 3.08 16.84 12.56
CA TYR A 458 2.26 15.64 12.46
C TYR A 458 0.78 15.97 12.33
N LEU A 459 0.11 15.33 11.39
CA LEU A 459 -1.34 15.37 11.20
C LEU A 459 -1.95 14.16 11.93
N ARG A 460 -2.31 14.35 13.19
CA ARG A 460 -2.86 13.31 14.07
C ARG A 460 -4.36 13.17 13.89
N THR A 461 -4.77 12.65 12.74
CA THR A 461 -6.16 12.44 12.37
C THR A 461 -6.21 11.49 11.19
N ARG A 462 -7.30 10.74 11.01
CA ARG A 462 -7.49 9.95 9.80
C ARG A 462 -7.39 10.84 8.57
N ASN A 463 -6.73 10.35 7.54
CA ASN A 463 -6.47 11.15 6.34
C ASN A 463 -6.23 10.27 5.11
N PHE A 464 -6.36 10.87 3.95
CA PHE A 464 -5.79 10.43 2.68
C PHE A 464 -5.09 11.61 2.02
N ALA A 465 -4.28 11.34 1.01
CA ALA A 465 -3.58 12.40 0.28
C ALA A 465 -3.94 12.41 -1.19
N THR A 466 -3.74 13.57 -1.84
CA THR A 466 -3.82 13.73 -3.29
C THR A 466 -2.55 14.35 -3.83
N LEU A 467 -2.18 13.94 -5.06
CA LEU A 467 -1.05 14.45 -5.81
C LEU A 467 -1.56 15.02 -7.14
N GLN A 468 -1.19 16.25 -7.45
CA GLN A 468 -1.52 16.90 -8.72
C GLN A 468 -0.50 17.95 -9.11
N MET A 469 -0.35 18.19 -10.39
CA MET A 469 0.41 19.34 -10.88
C MET A 469 -0.38 20.62 -10.66
N GLY A 470 0.24 21.62 -10.06
CA GLY A 470 -0.33 22.97 -9.95
C GLY A 470 -0.14 23.79 -11.22
N SER A 471 -0.84 24.92 -11.30
CA SER A 471 -0.66 25.92 -12.37
C SER A 471 0.71 26.62 -12.33
N ASP A 472 1.48 26.39 -11.27
CA ASP A 472 2.85 26.86 -11.06
C ASP A 472 3.92 25.82 -11.47
N ASP A 473 3.51 24.79 -12.21
CA ASP A 473 4.34 23.67 -12.67
C ASP A 473 5.03 22.89 -11.53
N LYS A 474 4.47 22.95 -10.32
CA LYS A 474 4.92 22.14 -9.18
C LYS A 474 3.99 20.99 -8.93
N LEU A 475 4.55 19.87 -8.49
CA LEU A 475 3.77 18.75 -7.97
C LEU A 475 3.34 19.09 -6.52
N TRP A 476 2.04 19.16 -6.28
CA TRP A 476 1.47 19.44 -4.98
C TRP A 476 1.02 18.16 -4.29
N ALA A 477 1.38 18.03 -3.02
CA ALA A 477 0.87 17.03 -2.10
C ALA A 477 -0.15 17.69 -1.17
N ASN A 478 -1.39 17.16 -1.13
CA ASN A 478 -2.47 17.70 -0.31
C ASN A 478 -3.00 16.59 0.61
N TRP A 479 -3.06 16.85 1.92
CA TRP A 479 -3.70 15.96 2.88
C TRP A 479 -5.14 16.39 3.13
N HIS A 480 -6.05 15.44 3.04
CA HIS A 480 -7.46 15.58 3.35
C HIS A 480 -7.73 14.92 4.70
N CYS A 481 -7.85 15.72 5.76
CA CYS A 481 -7.97 15.23 7.13
C CYS A 481 -9.44 15.15 7.58
N GLU A 482 -9.76 14.18 8.44
CA GLU A 482 -11.11 13.98 8.97
C GLU A 482 -11.66 15.21 9.73
N ASN A 483 -10.82 15.86 10.51
CA ASN A 483 -11.17 17.06 11.30
C ASN A 483 -11.32 18.34 10.47
N GLY A 484 -11.32 18.23 9.13
CA GLY A 484 -11.43 19.37 8.22
C GLY A 484 -10.12 20.15 8.02
N LEU A 485 -9.04 19.80 8.71
CA LEU A 485 -7.72 20.36 8.43
C LEU A 485 -7.31 19.99 7.00
N ALA A 486 -6.84 20.97 6.27
CA ALA A 486 -6.21 20.80 4.97
C ALA A 486 -4.73 21.24 5.09
N ALA A 487 -3.83 20.35 4.69
CA ALA A 487 -2.43 20.66 4.61
C ALA A 487 -1.95 20.43 3.19
N SER A 488 -1.18 21.36 2.64
CA SER A 488 -0.66 21.29 1.27
C SER A 488 0.81 21.67 1.26
N TYR A 489 1.56 21.03 0.37
CA TYR A 489 2.98 21.32 0.20
C TYR A 489 3.40 21.19 -1.27
N PRO A 490 4.05 22.22 -1.85
CA PRO A 490 4.64 22.12 -3.18
C PRO A 490 5.97 21.37 -3.11
N LEU A 491 6.06 20.25 -3.77
CA LEU A 491 7.28 19.43 -3.87
C LEU A 491 8.24 20.13 -4.84
N ALA A 492 9.35 20.64 -4.33
CA ALA A 492 10.33 21.45 -5.07
C ALA A 492 11.55 20.64 -5.53
#